data_54e375ff15b8e8ded0cf161803541267
#
_entry.id   54e375ff15b8e8ded0cf161803541267
#
_cell.length_a   1.000
_cell.length_b   1.000
_cell.length_c   1.000
_cell.angle_alpha   90.00
_cell.angle_beta   90.00
_cell.angle_gamma   90.00
#
_symmetry.space_group_name_H-M   'P 1'
#
loop_
_entity.id
_entity.type
_entity.pdbx_description
1 polymer ?
#
loop_
_entity_poly.entity_id
_entity_poly.type
_entity_poly.pdbx_seq_one_letter_code
_entity_poly.pdbx_strand_id
1 'polypeptide(L)'
;DAPVATDVTSAEIQTFIDALPRDRVSDRPIRVVDVTGDYRVGVYGVFRPKELAGGANKHEVNTTEIYYMVEGVATLVTGGTLREPGPPIAGTTARSPGIDGGVSRRVTKGDVVIIPGHTPHWWSELETDIEYLIFRPDPDNRLPLK
;
A
#
# COMPACT_ATOMS: atom_id res chain seq x y z
N ASP A 1 -1.44 -24.19 22.66
CA ASP A 1 -0.06 -23.70 22.52
C ASP A 1 -0.05 -22.19 22.28
N ALA A 2 1.01 -21.51 22.71
CA ALA A 2 1.19 -20.09 22.42
C ALA A 2 1.47 -19.87 20.93
N PRO A 3 1.00 -18.76 20.35
CA PRO A 3 1.35 -18.42 18.98
C PRO A 3 2.85 -18.13 18.85
N VAL A 4 3.38 -18.36 17.67
CA VAL A 4 4.78 -18.07 17.32
C VAL A 4 4.84 -16.98 16.27
N ALA A 5 5.98 -16.28 16.19
CA ALA A 5 6.17 -15.24 15.20
C ALA A 5 6.32 -15.84 13.79
N THR A 6 5.90 -15.08 12.81
CA THR A 6 6.15 -15.37 11.39
C THR A 6 7.19 -14.38 10.88
N ASP A 7 8.27 -14.90 10.32
CA ASP A 7 9.34 -14.06 9.79
C ASP A 7 9.18 -13.85 8.28
N VAL A 8 9.47 -12.62 7.83
CA VAL A 8 9.71 -12.30 6.44
C VAL A 8 11.08 -11.66 6.38
N THR A 9 12.05 -12.37 5.85
CA THR A 9 13.44 -11.91 5.83
C THR A 9 13.67 -10.83 4.78
N SER A 10 14.72 -10.03 4.96
CA SER A 10 15.10 -9.03 3.96
C SER A 10 15.39 -9.66 2.60
N ALA A 11 15.98 -10.85 2.58
CA ALA A 11 16.23 -11.58 1.34
C ALA A 11 14.93 -12.01 0.64
N GLU A 12 13.94 -12.49 1.40
CA GLU A 12 12.61 -12.82 0.84
C GLU A 12 11.92 -11.59 0.27
N ILE A 13 11.97 -10.46 0.98
CA ILE A 13 11.38 -9.19 0.54
C ILE A 13 11.99 -8.77 -0.79
N GLN A 14 13.31 -8.74 -0.88
CA GLN A 14 14.00 -8.31 -2.11
C GLN A 14 13.73 -9.25 -3.27
N THR A 15 13.79 -10.56 -3.06
CA THR A 15 13.46 -11.56 -4.09
C THR A 15 12.03 -11.40 -4.58
N PHE A 16 11.09 -11.17 -3.66
CA PHE A 16 9.68 -11.00 -4.01
C PHE A 16 9.46 -9.74 -4.86
N ILE A 17 10.00 -8.61 -4.44
CA ILE A 17 9.83 -7.34 -5.16
C ILE A 17 10.53 -7.40 -6.52
N ASP A 18 11.73 -7.97 -6.60
CA ASP A 18 12.48 -8.12 -7.86
C ASP A 18 11.73 -8.98 -8.88
N ALA A 19 10.92 -9.92 -8.42
CA ALA A 19 10.13 -10.79 -9.29
C ALA A 19 8.80 -10.18 -9.74
N LEU A 20 8.41 -9.03 -9.21
CA LEU A 20 7.18 -8.34 -9.64
C LEU A 20 7.34 -7.81 -11.08
N PRO A 21 6.25 -7.78 -11.88
CA PRO A 21 6.30 -7.20 -13.21
C PRO A 21 6.80 -5.76 -13.20
N ARG A 22 7.69 -5.43 -14.16
CA ARG A 22 8.31 -4.10 -14.26
C ARG A 22 7.56 -3.13 -15.18
N ASP A 23 6.58 -3.63 -15.90
CA ASP A 23 5.79 -2.87 -16.88
C ASP A 23 4.45 -2.36 -16.32
N ARG A 24 4.21 -2.58 -15.03
CA ARG A 24 2.94 -2.22 -14.39
C ARG A 24 3.12 -1.99 -12.89
N VAL A 25 2.15 -1.32 -12.29
CA VAL A 25 2.03 -1.25 -10.83
C VAL A 25 1.61 -2.62 -10.30
N SER A 26 2.37 -3.13 -9.34
CA SER A 26 2.09 -4.42 -8.70
C SER A 26 2.11 -4.27 -7.19
N ASP A 27 1.06 -4.75 -6.54
CA ASP A 27 0.85 -4.77 -5.09
C ASP A 27 0.36 -6.18 -4.75
N ARG A 28 1.24 -7.00 -4.19
CA ARG A 28 0.93 -8.41 -3.96
C ARG A 28 1.35 -8.87 -2.57
N PRO A 29 0.57 -9.79 -1.97
CA PRO A 29 0.89 -10.29 -0.63
C PRO A 29 2.15 -11.15 -0.63
N ILE A 30 3.04 -10.87 0.32
CA ILE A 30 4.16 -11.75 0.67
C ILE A 30 3.67 -12.75 1.72
N ARG A 31 3.03 -12.25 2.76
CA ARG A 31 2.43 -13.04 3.85
C ARG A 31 1.19 -12.36 4.37
N VAL A 32 0.19 -13.16 4.71
CA VAL A 32 -0.98 -12.72 5.47
C VAL A 32 -1.22 -13.76 6.55
N VAL A 33 -1.14 -13.37 7.80
CA VAL A 33 -1.28 -14.26 8.94
C VAL A 33 -2.54 -13.95 9.74
N ASP A 34 -3.11 -15.01 10.33
CA ASP A 34 -4.18 -14.89 11.31
C ASP A 34 -3.59 -14.65 12.69
N VAL A 35 -4.14 -13.67 13.40
CA VAL A 35 -3.70 -13.36 14.76
C VAL A 35 -4.74 -13.91 15.74
N THR A 36 -4.48 -15.10 16.25
CA THR A 36 -5.26 -15.77 17.30
C THR A 36 -6.78 -15.87 17.02
N GLY A 37 -7.17 -15.98 15.74
CA GLY A 37 -8.58 -16.09 15.33
C GLY A 37 -9.37 -14.79 15.43
N ASP A 38 -8.71 -13.65 15.69
CA ASP A 38 -9.35 -12.36 15.89
C ASP A 38 -9.23 -11.46 14.66
N TYR A 39 -8.01 -11.15 14.25
CA TYR A 39 -7.76 -10.28 13.09
C TYR A 39 -6.62 -10.82 12.24
N ARG A 40 -6.36 -10.18 11.11
CA ARG A 40 -5.26 -10.55 10.21
C ARG A 40 -4.26 -9.42 10.07
N VAL A 41 -3.02 -9.78 9.75
CA VAL A 41 -1.97 -8.82 9.42
C VAL A 41 -1.32 -9.27 8.10
N GLY A 42 -1.28 -8.37 7.13
CA GLY A 42 -0.64 -8.61 5.84
C GLY A 42 0.65 -7.84 5.68
N VAL A 43 1.62 -8.45 5.00
CA VAL A 43 2.83 -7.82 4.50
C VAL A 43 2.82 -7.96 2.98
N TYR A 44 2.76 -6.85 2.28
CA TYR A 44 2.67 -6.78 0.83
C TYR A 44 3.91 -6.12 0.25
N GLY A 45 4.35 -6.62 -0.90
CA GLY A 45 5.42 -6.00 -1.68
C GLY A 45 4.84 -5.24 -2.85
N VAL A 46 5.36 -4.04 -3.11
CA VAL A 46 4.89 -3.15 -4.18
C VAL A 46 6.05 -2.69 -5.03
N PHE A 47 5.84 -2.75 -6.33
CA PHE A 47 6.66 -2.07 -7.33
C PHE A 47 5.79 -1.12 -8.15
N ARG A 48 6.27 0.10 -8.33
CA ARG A 48 5.60 1.11 -9.14
C ARG A 48 6.59 1.76 -10.07
N PRO A 49 6.45 1.57 -11.40
CA PRO A 49 7.34 2.22 -12.36
C PRO A 49 7.05 3.72 -12.43
N LYS A 50 8.09 4.52 -12.60
CA LYS A 50 8.02 5.98 -12.67
C LYS A 50 6.99 6.47 -13.69
N GLU A 51 6.91 5.80 -14.83
CA GLU A 51 6.05 6.18 -15.95
C GLU A 51 4.55 5.92 -15.66
N LEU A 52 4.24 5.14 -14.61
CA LEU A 52 2.88 4.70 -14.28
C LEU A 52 2.54 5.06 -12.83
N ALA A 53 2.64 6.35 -12.48
CA ALA A 53 2.30 6.82 -11.13
C ALA A 53 0.85 6.44 -10.76
N GLY A 54 -0.06 6.52 -11.70
CA GLY A 54 -1.46 6.19 -11.47
C GLY A 54 -2.24 7.35 -10.87
N GLY A 55 -3.49 7.09 -10.53
CA GLY A 55 -4.38 8.05 -9.89
C GLY A 55 -4.43 7.92 -8.37
N ALA A 56 -5.36 8.63 -7.78
CA ALA A 56 -5.65 8.58 -6.35
C ALA A 56 -6.63 7.45 -6.02
N ASN A 57 -6.51 6.92 -4.83
CA ASN A 57 -7.40 5.89 -4.29
C ASN A 57 -7.93 6.27 -2.91
N LYS A 58 -9.08 5.71 -2.58
CA LYS A 58 -9.64 5.73 -1.23
C LYS A 58 -10.29 4.37 -0.98
N HIS A 59 -9.81 3.65 0.01
CA HIS A 59 -10.37 2.36 0.39
C HIS A 59 -11.37 2.56 1.54
N GLU A 60 -12.64 2.29 1.29
CA GLU A 60 -13.72 2.41 2.28
C GLU A 60 -13.76 1.15 3.16
N VAL A 61 -12.66 0.87 3.83
CA VAL A 61 -12.47 -0.25 4.75
C VAL A 61 -11.64 0.18 5.96
N ASN A 62 -11.69 -0.58 7.04
CA ASN A 62 -10.93 -0.29 8.25
C ASN A 62 -9.47 -0.75 8.21
N THR A 63 -9.05 -1.36 7.12
CA THR A 63 -7.66 -1.79 6.95
C THR A 63 -6.75 -0.57 6.79
N THR A 64 -5.84 -0.38 7.73
CA THR A 64 -4.79 0.64 7.65
C THR A 64 -3.68 0.15 6.74
N GLU A 65 -3.08 1.06 5.99
CA GLU A 65 -1.89 0.79 5.19
C GLU A 65 -0.70 1.53 5.78
N ILE A 66 0.36 0.79 6.09
CA ILE A 66 1.62 1.38 6.59
C ILE A 66 2.67 1.15 5.52
N TYR A 67 3.11 2.22 4.87
CA TYR A 67 4.14 2.17 3.83
C TYR A 67 5.51 2.24 4.48
N TYR A 68 6.40 1.35 4.07
CA TYR A 68 7.82 1.41 4.36
C TYR A 68 8.59 1.46 3.03
N MET A 69 9.26 2.57 2.77
CA MET A 69 9.95 2.80 1.50
C MET A 69 11.25 2.00 1.44
N VAL A 70 11.32 1.06 0.51
CA VAL A 70 12.48 0.21 0.31
C VAL A 70 13.47 0.86 -0.65
N GLU A 71 12.97 1.48 -1.72
CA GLU A 71 13.81 2.14 -2.72
C GLU A 71 13.02 3.22 -3.46
N GLY A 72 13.70 4.28 -3.85
CA GLY A 72 13.16 5.31 -4.71
C GLY A 72 12.69 6.56 -4.00
N VAL A 73 12.22 7.53 -4.79
CA VAL A 73 11.80 8.87 -4.34
C VAL A 73 10.51 9.26 -5.03
N ALA A 74 9.54 9.73 -4.28
CA ALA A 74 8.24 10.15 -4.81
C ALA A 74 7.54 11.15 -3.90
N THR A 75 6.48 11.76 -4.41
CA THR A 75 5.59 12.63 -3.64
C THR A 75 4.28 11.92 -3.38
N LEU A 76 3.91 11.83 -2.11
CA LEU A 76 2.66 11.24 -1.66
C LEU A 76 1.74 12.32 -1.11
N VAL A 77 0.48 12.31 -1.57
CA VAL A 77 -0.58 13.19 -1.05
C VAL A 77 -1.58 12.33 -0.29
N THR A 78 -1.93 12.74 0.92
CA THR A 78 -2.93 12.04 1.74
C THR A 78 -3.95 13.03 2.30
N GLY A 79 -5.18 12.53 2.52
CA GLY A 79 -6.30 13.38 2.95
C GLY A 79 -6.91 14.14 1.79
N GLY A 80 -7.60 15.22 2.10
CA GLY A 80 -8.31 16.01 1.07
C GLY A 80 -9.53 15.29 0.51
N THR A 81 -9.89 15.64 -0.73
CA THR A 81 -11.05 15.11 -1.42
C THR A 81 -10.69 14.61 -2.80
N LEU A 82 -11.14 13.40 -3.15
CA LEU A 82 -10.94 12.84 -4.49
C LEU A 82 -11.62 13.73 -5.55
N ARG A 83 -10.91 14.02 -6.63
CA ARG A 83 -11.46 14.71 -7.80
C ARG A 83 -12.31 13.74 -8.61
N GLU A 84 -13.57 14.08 -8.87
CA GLU A 84 -14.43 13.32 -9.79
C GLU A 84 -14.22 11.78 -9.68
N PRO A 85 -14.45 11.20 -8.47
CA PRO A 85 -14.22 9.77 -8.30
C PRO A 85 -15.13 8.94 -9.18
N GLY A 86 -14.59 7.89 -9.80
CA GLY A 86 -15.37 6.92 -10.55
C GLY A 86 -16.16 5.99 -9.64
N PRO A 87 -16.94 5.06 -10.23
CA PRO A 87 -17.67 4.07 -9.46
C PRO A 87 -16.71 3.20 -8.63
N PRO A 88 -17.11 2.79 -7.41
CA PRO A 88 -16.25 1.95 -6.56
C PRO A 88 -15.89 0.62 -7.24
N ILE A 89 -14.61 0.25 -7.15
CA ILE A 89 -14.11 -1.04 -7.63
C ILE A 89 -14.23 -2.03 -6.49
N ALA A 90 -14.78 -3.22 -6.79
CA ALA A 90 -15.10 -4.25 -5.80
C ALA A 90 -15.94 -3.72 -4.62
N GLY A 91 -16.71 -2.66 -4.83
CA GLY A 91 -17.60 -2.05 -3.85
C GLY A 91 -16.92 -1.23 -2.75
N THR A 92 -15.59 -1.21 -2.67
CA THR A 92 -14.87 -0.59 -1.55
C THR A 92 -13.80 0.42 -1.94
N THR A 93 -13.28 0.39 -3.17
CA THR A 93 -12.19 1.29 -3.59
C THR A 93 -12.71 2.33 -4.56
N ALA A 94 -12.66 3.60 -4.17
CA ALA A 94 -12.88 4.72 -5.07
C ALA A 94 -11.56 5.11 -5.73
N ARG A 95 -11.59 5.36 -7.04
CA ARG A 95 -10.45 5.83 -7.83
C ARG A 95 -10.74 7.20 -8.43
N SER A 96 -9.69 8.01 -8.56
CA SER A 96 -9.80 9.37 -9.04
C SER A 96 -8.52 9.78 -9.76
N PRO A 97 -8.58 10.79 -10.68
CA PRO A 97 -7.37 11.37 -11.27
C PRO A 97 -6.43 12.04 -10.27
N GLY A 98 -6.93 12.46 -9.11
CA GLY A 98 -6.13 13.15 -8.11
C GLY A 98 -6.91 13.57 -6.89
N ILE A 99 -6.27 14.38 -6.04
CA ILE A 99 -6.82 14.88 -4.78
C ILE A 99 -6.77 16.40 -4.76
N ASP A 100 -7.87 17.01 -4.34
CA ASP A 100 -7.92 18.43 -4.02
C ASP A 100 -7.67 18.63 -2.53
N GLY A 101 -6.73 19.51 -2.19
CA GLY A 101 -6.30 19.68 -0.80
C GLY A 101 -5.42 18.52 -0.33
N GLY A 102 -5.50 18.20 0.95
CA GLY A 102 -4.66 17.18 1.54
C GLY A 102 -3.27 17.66 1.91
N VAL A 103 -2.42 16.74 2.34
CA VAL A 103 -1.04 16.99 2.74
C VAL A 103 -0.09 16.28 1.78
N SER A 104 0.79 17.06 1.17
CA SER A 104 1.82 16.56 0.24
C SER A 104 3.15 16.40 0.96
N ARG A 105 3.85 15.30 0.70
CA ARG A 105 5.18 15.07 1.25
C ARG A 105 6.05 14.30 0.27
N ARG A 106 7.33 14.65 0.24
CA ARG A 106 8.34 13.88 -0.48
C ARG A 106 8.79 12.73 0.42
N VAL A 107 8.75 11.50 -0.09
CA VAL A 107 9.17 10.29 0.63
C VAL A 107 10.36 9.66 -0.05
N THR A 108 11.26 9.09 0.76
CA THR A 108 12.48 8.47 0.32
C THR A 108 12.71 7.15 1.07
N LYS A 109 13.74 6.41 0.66
CA LYS A 109 14.15 5.15 1.28
C LYS A 109 14.20 5.25 2.81
N GLY A 110 13.56 4.31 3.48
CA GLY A 110 13.50 4.21 4.94
C GLY A 110 12.36 4.98 5.59
N ASP A 111 11.63 5.80 4.85
CA ASP A 111 10.47 6.52 5.39
C ASP A 111 9.30 5.57 5.65
N VAL A 112 8.54 5.87 6.69
CA VAL A 112 7.30 5.17 7.05
C VAL A 112 6.14 6.15 6.98
N VAL A 113 5.06 5.76 6.32
CA VAL A 113 3.82 6.54 6.28
C VAL A 113 2.65 5.67 6.71
N ILE A 114 1.89 6.12 7.71
CA ILE A 114 0.68 5.44 8.17
C ILE A 114 -0.52 6.08 7.50
N ILE A 115 -1.27 5.28 6.74
CA ILE A 115 -2.46 5.71 6.02
C ILE A 115 -3.65 4.95 6.62
N PRO A 116 -4.43 5.59 7.52
CA PRO A 116 -5.62 4.94 8.09
C PRO A 116 -6.62 4.56 6.98
N GLY A 117 -7.44 3.55 7.22
CA GLY A 117 -8.56 3.24 6.34
C GLY A 117 -9.40 4.48 6.07
N HIS A 118 -10.14 4.50 4.97
CA HIS A 118 -10.97 5.63 4.52
C HIS A 118 -10.19 6.91 4.15
N THR A 119 -8.86 6.86 4.09
CA THR A 119 -8.03 8.03 3.78
C THR A 119 -7.71 8.08 2.29
N PRO A 120 -8.05 9.18 1.58
CA PRO A 120 -7.59 9.39 0.22
C PRO A 120 -6.06 9.42 0.18
N HIS A 121 -5.46 8.77 -0.81
CA HIS A 121 -4.01 8.76 -0.98
C HIS A 121 -3.63 8.68 -2.46
N TRP A 122 -2.50 9.31 -2.79
CA TRP A 122 -2.12 9.53 -4.18
C TRP A 122 -0.62 9.74 -4.33
N TRP A 123 0.00 8.94 -5.17
CA TRP A 123 1.34 9.23 -5.66
C TRP A 123 1.22 10.28 -6.76
N SER A 124 1.37 11.54 -6.43
CA SER A 124 1.20 12.65 -7.38
C SER A 124 2.38 12.77 -8.35
N GLU A 125 3.57 12.36 -7.92
CA GLU A 125 4.79 12.38 -8.72
C GLU A 125 5.76 11.31 -8.26
N LEU A 126 6.34 10.57 -9.21
CA LEU A 126 7.46 9.68 -8.98
C LEU A 126 8.71 10.28 -9.62
N GLU A 127 9.75 10.52 -8.81
CA GLU A 127 11.06 10.97 -9.33
C GLU A 127 11.86 9.79 -9.88
N THR A 128 11.63 8.59 -9.34
CA THR A 128 12.21 7.32 -9.77
C THR A 128 11.13 6.25 -9.75
N ASP A 129 11.45 5.04 -10.23
CA ASP A 129 10.69 3.85 -9.82
C ASP A 129 10.72 3.77 -8.30
N ILE A 130 9.67 3.23 -7.69
CA ILE A 130 9.62 3.03 -6.25
C ILE A 130 9.29 1.58 -5.90
N GLU A 131 9.90 1.13 -4.83
CA GLU A 131 9.65 -0.16 -4.19
C GLU A 131 9.31 0.10 -2.73
N TYR A 132 8.24 -0.51 -2.25
CA TYR A 132 7.88 -0.36 -0.85
C TYR A 132 7.11 -1.57 -0.33
N LEU A 133 7.11 -1.69 1.00
CA LEU A 133 6.24 -2.63 1.70
C LEU A 133 4.99 -1.92 2.15
N ILE A 134 3.89 -2.67 2.19
CA ILE A 134 2.68 -2.24 2.87
C ILE A 134 2.39 -3.25 3.97
N PHE A 135 2.38 -2.78 5.22
CA PHE A 135 1.86 -3.56 6.34
C PHE A 135 0.38 -3.22 6.48
N ARG A 136 -0.47 -4.23 6.51
CA ARG A 136 -1.93 -4.08 6.58
C ARG A 136 -2.49 -4.79 7.80
N PRO A 137 -2.66 -4.09 8.94
CA PRO A 137 -3.53 -4.57 10.02
C PRO A 137 -4.96 -4.62 9.49
N ASP A 138 -5.60 -5.78 9.61
CA ASP A 138 -6.88 -6.07 8.95
C ASP A 138 -7.91 -6.55 9.97
N PRO A 139 -8.59 -5.61 10.68
CA PRO A 139 -9.50 -5.96 11.76
C PRO A 139 -10.76 -6.69 11.29
N ASP A 140 -11.13 -6.56 10.02
CA ASP A 140 -12.34 -7.16 9.46
C ASP A 140 -12.07 -8.46 8.71
N ASN A 141 -10.87 -9.00 8.78
CA ASN A 141 -10.46 -10.26 8.15
C ASN A 141 -10.77 -10.32 6.64
N ARG A 142 -10.52 -9.22 5.93
CA ARG A 142 -10.79 -9.10 4.49
C ARG A 142 -9.68 -9.68 3.62
N LEU A 143 -8.45 -9.66 4.11
CA LEU A 143 -7.29 -10.14 3.35
C LEU A 143 -7.24 -11.68 3.34
N PRO A 144 -7.06 -12.31 2.18
CA PRO A 144 -6.86 -13.77 2.13
C PRO A 144 -5.55 -14.16 2.81
N LEU A 145 -5.59 -15.25 3.58
CA LEU A 145 -4.38 -15.80 4.22
C LEU A 145 -3.35 -16.26 3.17
N LYS A 146 -2.10 -16.10 3.50
CA LYS A 146 -1.00 -16.56 2.65
C LYS A 146 0.23 -16.99 3.46
#